data_50dad6f80a321ec57a70c8d01f422687
#
_entry.id   50dad6f80a321ec57a70c8d01f422687
#
_cell.length_a   1.000
_cell.length_b   1.000
_cell.length_c   1.000
_cell.angle_alpha   90.00
_cell.angle_beta   90.00
_cell.angle_gamma   90.00
#
_symmetry.space_group_name_H-M   'P 1'
#
loop_
_entity.id
_entity.type
_entity.pdbx_description
1 polymer ?
#
loop_
_entity_poly.entity_id
_entity_poly.type
_entity_poly.pdbx_seq_one_letter_code
_entity_poly.pdbx_strand_id
1 'polypeptide(L)'
;DRVLRELAELGLQPEDWGGDTIVAKVSAKTRLGLDDLLEMVALQSEIMELKANPDKPARGHIVEAKLDKGRGPIATVLIQEGTLKQGDNFVCGPFSGRVRALTNDQGKKVKEAGPSLPVEVQGFEGVPVAGEEFFVVADEKLARRIADSRAAKQRERDLASESRVTLETFLSQRASDQETLTLNLVVKADVQGSLEAITEALNKQSTDKVRLNVVHGGTGAITESDILLAS
;
A
#
# COMPACT_ATOMS: atom_id res chain seq x y z
N ASP A 1 -3.93 25.99 19.11
CA ASP A 1 -3.35 27.17 18.44
C ASP A 1 -1.99 26.89 17.80
N ARG A 2 -1.08 26.12 18.44
CA ARG A 2 0.22 25.78 17.86
C ARG A 2 0.09 24.95 16.59
N VAL A 3 -0.67 23.85 16.63
CA VAL A 3 -0.91 22.96 15.48
C VAL A 3 -1.55 23.71 14.31
N LEU A 4 -2.50 24.61 14.57
CA LEU A 4 -3.13 25.42 13.52
C LEU A 4 -2.14 26.38 12.83
N ARG A 5 -1.16 26.93 13.57
CA ARG A 5 -0.10 27.75 12.97
C ARG A 5 0.83 26.92 12.10
N GLU A 6 1.26 25.75 12.58
CA GLU A 6 2.10 24.83 11.82
C GLU A 6 1.40 24.36 10.53
N LEU A 7 0.07 24.12 10.58
CA LEU A 7 -0.73 23.80 9.39
C LEU A 7 -0.83 24.99 8.42
N ALA A 8 -1.03 26.21 8.94
CA ALA A 8 -1.07 27.41 8.12
C ALA A 8 0.28 27.70 7.41
N GLU A 9 1.41 27.42 8.07
CA GLU A 9 2.75 27.50 7.47
C GLU A 9 2.94 26.52 6.31
N LEU A 10 2.25 25.38 6.35
CA LEU A 10 2.20 24.37 5.27
C LEU A 10 1.16 24.71 4.17
N GLY A 11 0.49 25.86 4.26
CA GLY A 11 -0.51 26.30 3.28
C GLY A 11 -1.93 25.84 3.57
N LEU A 12 -2.18 25.17 4.72
CA LEU A 12 -3.51 24.74 5.16
C LEU A 12 -4.08 25.79 6.13
N GLN A 13 -4.60 26.88 5.60
CA GLN A 13 -5.16 27.95 6.41
C GLN A 13 -6.59 27.64 6.83
N PRO A 14 -6.90 27.63 8.15
CA PRO A 14 -8.26 27.40 8.65
C PRO A 14 -9.27 28.44 8.18
N GLU A 15 -10.54 28.06 8.05
CA GLU A 15 -11.64 28.97 7.74
C GLU A 15 -11.76 30.11 8.78
N ASP A 16 -11.57 29.80 10.07
CA ASP A 16 -11.55 30.79 11.16
C ASP A 16 -10.51 31.91 10.96
N TRP A 17 -9.48 31.66 10.14
CA TRP A 17 -8.42 32.61 9.81
C TRP A 17 -8.50 33.13 8.38
N GLY A 18 -9.67 32.94 7.73
CA GLY A 18 -9.95 33.41 6.37
C GLY A 18 -9.39 32.53 5.25
N GLY A 19 -9.09 31.25 5.54
CA GLY A 19 -8.72 30.24 4.54
C GLY A 19 -9.90 29.37 4.13
N ASP A 20 -9.58 28.30 3.37
CA ASP A 20 -10.57 27.37 2.82
C ASP A 20 -10.50 25.98 3.49
N THR A 21 -9.65 25.80 4.51
CA THR A 21 -9.45 24.51 5.16
C THR A 21 -10.40 24.33 6.34
N ILE A 22 -11.29 23.34 6.25
CA ILE A 22 -12.19 22.95 7.33
C ILE A 22 -11.39 22.22 8.41
N VAL A 23 -11.51 22.65 9.66
CA VAL A 23 -10.78 22.08 10.80
C VAL A 23 -11.75 21.56 11.84
N ALA A 24 -11.74 20.24 12.07
CA ALA A 24 -12.48 19.58 13.14
C ALA A 24 -11.56 19.21 14.33
N LYS A 25 -11.92 19.65 15.54
CA LYS A 25 -11.19 19.31 16.78
C LYS A 25 -11.79 18.07 17.41
N VAL A 26 -11.07 16.95 17.36
CA VAL A 26 -11.58 15.65 17.81
C VAL A 26 -10.72 15.00 18.89
N SER A 27 -11.32 14.14 19.69
CA SER A 27 -10.63 13.28 20.64
C SER A 27 -11.14 11.84 20.51
N ALA A 28 -10.31 10.94 19.98
CA ALA A 28 -10.65 9.52 19.85
C ALA A 28 -10.95 8.87 21.22
N LYS A 29 -10.22 9.26 22.27
CA LYS A 29 -10.38 8.73 23.63
C LYS A 29 -11.72 9.10 24.26
N THR A 30 -12.15 10.35 24.14
CA THR A 30 -13.40 10.86 24.72
C THR A 30 -14.56 10.88 23.73
N ARG A 31 -14.32 10.56 22.45
CA ARG A 31 -15.27 10.66 21.35
C ARG A 31 -15.80 12.08 21.10
N LEU A 32 -15.13 13.10 21.63
CA LEU A 32 -15.52 14.49 21.45
C LEU A 32 -15.35 14.89 19.97
N GLY A 33 -16.36 15.53 19.39
CA GLY A 33 -16.33 16.09 18.03
C GLY A 33 -16.33 15.07 16.89
N LEU A 34 -16.55 13.76 17.16
CA LEU A 34 -16.58 12.75 16.10
C LEU A 34 -17.82 12.88 15.21
N ASP A 35 -18.98 13.20 15.78
CA ASP A 35 -20.20 13.38 15.02
C ASP A 35 -20.10 14.62 14.12
N ASP A 36 -19.57 15.73 14.64
CA ASP A 36 -19.29 16.95 13.89
C ASP A 36 -18.31 16.69 12.72
N LEU A 37 -17.26 15.89 12.96
CA LEU A 37 -16.32 15.49 11.90
C LEU A 37 -17.03 14.71 10.79
N LEU A 38 -17.88 13.75 11.13
CA LEU A 38 -18.61 12.95 10.16
C LEU A 38 -19.60 13.81 9.35
N GLU A 39 -20.26 14.75 10.00
CA GLU A 39 -21.15 15.71 9.33
C GLU A 39 -20.37 16.61 8.35
N MET A 40 -19.21 17.14 8.77
CA MET A 40 -18.35 17.94 7.88
C MET A 40 -17.86 17.14 6.69
N VAL A 41 -17.47 15.87 6.88
CA VAL A 41 -17.07 14.97 5.78
C VAL A 41 -18.24 14.72 4.82
N ALA A 42 -19.45 14.52 5.33
CA ALA A 42 -20.64 14.32 4.51
C ALA A 42 -20.96 15.58 3.68
N LEU A 43 -20.98 16.75 4.30
CA LEU A 43 -21.21 18.03 3.60
C LEU A 43 -20.14 18.30 2.54
N GLN A 44 -18.87 18.07 2.85
CA GLN A 44 -17.79 18.26 1.90
C GLN A 44 -17.92 17.31 0.70
N SER A 45 -18.33 16.07 0.93
CA SER A 45 -18.55 15.09 -0.15
C SER A 45 -19.70 15.49 -1.08
N GLU A 46 -20.76 16.10 -0.55
CA GLU A 46 -21.87 16.65 -1.35
C GLU A 46 -21.41 17.83 -2.21
N ILE A 47 -20.66 18.76 -1.64
CA ILE A 47 -20.13 19.94 -2.36
C ILE A 47 -19.22 19.51 -3.51
N MET A 48 -18.42 18.46 -3.32
CA MET A 48 -17.50 17.94 -4.35
C MET A 48 -18.23 17.29 -5.54
N GLU A 49 -19.52 16.94 -5.42
CA GLU A 49 -20.31 16.27 -6.47
C GLU A 49 -19.55 15.11 -7.16
N LEU A 50 -18.87 14.27 -6.40
CA LEU A 50 -18.07 13.18 -6.94
C LEU A 50 -18.94 12.18 -7.72
N LYS A 51 -18.60 11.98 -8.99
CA LYS A 51 -19.34 11.10 -9.91
C LYS A 51 -18.41 10.00 -10.45
N ALA A 52 -18.92 8.79 -10.56
CA ALA A 52 -18.22 7.68 -11.18
C ALA A 52 -19.15 6.94 -12.16
N ASN A 53 -18.58 6.40 -13.23
CA ASN A 53 -19.36 5.60 -14.18
C ASN A 53 -19.25 4.11 -13.81
N PRO A 54 -20.36 3.43 -13.41
CA PRO A 54 -20.35 2.01 -13.10
C PRO A 54 -20.29 1.09 -14.35
N ASP A 55 -20.66 1.61 -15.52
CA ASP A 55 -20.85 0.82 -16.75
C ASP A 55 -19.56 0.63 -17.56
N LYS A 56 -18.41 0.50 -16.88
CA LYS A 56 -17.12 0.24 -17.50
C LYS A 56 -16.32 -0.79 -16.70
N PRO A 57 -15.22 -1.34 -17.27
CA PRO A 57 -14.30 -2.21 -16.51
C PRO A 57 -13.82 -1.52 -15.24
N ALA A 58 -13.74 -2.28 -14.15
CA ALA A 58 -13.38 -1.73 -12.86
C ALA A 58 -11.93 -1.20 -12.84
N ARG A 59 -11.75 -0.08 -12.15
CA ARG A 59 -10.46 0.52 -11.81
C ARG A 59 -10.50 0.97 -10.36
N GLY A 60 -9.39 0.77 -9.66
CA GLY A 60 -9.28 1.13 -8.25
C GLY A 60 -7.85 1.03 -7.76
N HIS A 61 -7.68 1.10 -6.45
CA HIS A 61 -6.37 1.01 -5.80
C HIS A 61 -6.39 -0.02 -4.68
N ILE A 62 -5.24 -0.63 -4.45
CA ILE A 62 -5.03 -1.53 -3.33
C ILE A 62 -4.95 -0.71 -2.05
N VAL A 63 -5.80 -1.02 -1.08
CA VAL A 63 -5.77 -0.44 0.26
C VAL A 63 -4.84 -1.24 1.16
N GLU A 64 -4.96 -2.58 1.08
CA GLU A 64 -4.22 -3.52 1.91
C GLU A 64 -4.06 -4.85 1.18
N ALA A 65 -2.97 -5.56 1.42
CA ALA A 65 -2.74 -6.89 0.88
C ALA A 65 -2.07 -7.81 1.90
N LYS A 66 -2.44 -9.10 1.84
CA LYS A 66 -1.91 -10.13 2.74
C LYS A 66 -1.85 -11.49 2.07
N LEU A 67 -1.04 -12.38 2.62
CA LEU A 67 -1.00 -13.78 2.23
C LEU A 67 -1.80 -14.63 3.23
N ASP A 68 -2.97 -15.10 2.82
CA ASP A 68 -3.81 -15.99 3.61
C ASP A 68 -3.40 -17.46 3.39
N LYS A 69 -3.29 -18.25 4.48
CA LYS A 69 -2.83 -19.65 4.43
C LYS A 69 -3.73 -20.59 3.60
N GLY A 70 -5.03 -20.27 3.52
CA GLY A 70 -6.01 -21.11 2.82
C GLY A 70 -6.44 -20.57 1.47
N ARG A 71 -6.43 -19.24 1.31
CA ARG A 71 -6.97 -18.54 0.14
C ARG A 71 -5.88 -17.98 -0.78
N GLY A 72 -4.61 -18.03 -0.35
CA GLY A 72 -3.48 -17.45 -1.09
C GLY A 72 -3.40 -15.93 -0.97
N PRO A 73 -2.79 -15.25 -1.95
CA PRO A 73 -2.73 -13.80 -1.97
C PRO A 73 -4.12 -13.19 -2.11
N ILE A 74 -4.45 -12.28 -1.21
CA ILE A 74 -5.70 -11.52 -1.18
C ILE A 74 -5.40 -10.05 -0.94
N ALA A 75 -6.21 -9.19 -1.54
CA ALA A 75 -6.08 -7.75 -1.33
C ALA A 75 -7.43 -7.06 -1.23
N THR A 76 -7.52 -6.03 -0.42
CA THR A 76 -8.66 -5.12 -0.36
C THR A 76 -8.46 -4.04 -1.41
N VAL A 77 -9.39 -3.99 -2.36
CA VAL A 77 -9.41 -3.02 -3.46
C VAL A 77 -10.51 -2.01 -3.21
N LEU A 78 -10.19 -0.73 -3.26
CA LEU A 78 -11.18 0.34 -3.30
C LEU A 78 -11.50 0.65 -4.77
N ILE A 79 -12.70 0.30 -5.19
CA ILE A 79 -13.15 0.56 -6.56
C ILE A 79 -13.45 2.06 -6.72
N GLN A 80 -12.81 2.72 -7.66
CA GLN A 80 -13.04 4.14 -7.97
C GLN A 80 -14.01 4.32 -9.12
N GLU A 81 -13.91 3.45 -10.12
CA GLU A 81 -14.71 3.51 -11.34
C GLU A 81 -15.04 2.11 -11.84
N GLY A 82 -16.14 2.00 -12.58
CA GLY A 82 -16.55 0.73 -13.17
C GLY A 82 -17.12 -0.25 -12.16
N THR A 83 -17.44 -1.44 -12.61
CA THR A 83 -17.96 -2.54 -11.78
C THR A 83 -17.05 -3.75 -11.91
N LEU A 84 -16.52 -4.22 -10.78
CA LEU A 84 -15.72 -5.43 -10.68
C LEU A 84 -16.63 -6.63 -10.53
N LYS A 85 -16.44 -7.65 -11.36
CA LYS A 85 -17.23 -8.89 -11.33
C LYS A 85 -16.37 -10.10 -11.07
N GLN A 86 -16.96 -11.11 -10.44
CA GLN A 86 -16.34 -12.42 -10.31
C GLN A 86 -16.04 -13.00 -11.71
N GLY A 87 -14.82 -13.46 -11.93
CA GLY A 87 -14.35 -13.98 -13.21
C GLY A 87 -13.59 -12.99 -14.07
N ASP A 88 -13.59 -11.70 -13.73
CA ASP A 88 -12.83 -10.68 -14.46
C ASP A 88 -11.31 -10.95 -14.37
N ASN A 89 -10.62 -10.67 -15.48
CA ASN A 89 -9.17 -10.67 -15.50
C ASN A 89 -8.66 -9.26 -15.14
N PHE A 90 -7.63 -9.19 -14.32
CA PHE A 90 -7.10 -7.91 -13.85
C PHE A 90 -5.57 -7.85 -13.86
N VAL A 91 -5.07 -6.65 -13.76
CA VAL A 91 -3.66 -6.34 -13.53
C VAL A 91 -3.54 -5.46 -12.30
N CYS A 92 -2.55 -5.74 -11.47
CA CYS A 92 -2.19 -4.94 -10.32
C CYS A 92 -0.68 -4.92 -10.16
N GLY A 93 -0.06 -3.76 -10.32
CA GLY A 93 1.39 -3.66 -10.32
C GLY A 93 2.06 -4.65 -11.29
N PRO A 94 3.03 -5.47 -10.81
CA PRO A 94 3.70 -6.51 -11.60
C PRO A 94 2.93 -7.83 -11.65
N PHE A 95 1.73 -7.90 -11.07
CA PHE A 95 0.93 -9.12 -10.98
C PHE A 95 -0.28 -9.07 -11.91
N SER A 96 -0.63 -10.22 -12.45
CA SER A 96 -1.91 -10.49 -13.10
C SER A 96 -2.75 -11.39 -12.22
N GLY A 97 -4.02 -11.54 -12.55
CA GLY A 97 -4.89 -12.46 -11.87
C GLY A 97 -6.28 -12.54 -12.48
N ARG A 98 -7.06 -13.46 -11.94
CA ARG A 98 -8.48 -13.58 -12.24
C ARG A 98 -9.28 -13.57 -10.93
N VAL A 99 -10.32 -12.76 -10.88
CA VAL A 99 -11.19 -12.66 -9.71
C VAL A 99 -11.86 -14.00 -9.43
N ARG A 100 -11.40 -14.70 -8.40
CA ARG A 100 -11.97 -15.99 -7.95
C ARG A 100 -13.17 -15.79 -7.05
N ALA A 101 -13.06 -14.84 -6.13
CA ALA A 101 -14.13 -14.47 -5.21
C ALA A 101 -13.98 -13.02 -4.79
N LEU A 102 -15.12 -12.41 -4.47
CA LEU A 102 -15.23 -11.06 -3.89
C LEU A 102 -15.92 -11.18 -2.52
N THR A 103 -15.40 -10.46 -1.53
CA THR A 103 -15.98 -10.40 -0.19
C THR A 103 -16.12 -8.92 0.21
N ASN A 104 -17.30 -8.51 0.65
CA ASN A 104 -17.53 -7.13 1.08
C ASN A 104 -16.96 -6.86 2.49
N ASP A 105 -17.09 -5.62 2.96
CA ASP A 105 -16.70 -5.16 4.29
C ASP A 105 -17.35 -5.92 5.46
N GLN A 106 -18.53 -6.52 5.22
CA GLN A 106 -19.25 -7.36 6.19
C GLN A 106 -18.82 -8.83 6.17
N GLY A 107 -17.81 -9.20 5.37
CA GLY A 107 -17.36 -10.59 5.22
C GLY A 107 -18.28 -11.48 4.38
N LYS A 108 -19.26 -10.90 3.68
CA LYS A 108 -20.19 -11.64 2.82
C LYS A 108 -19.63 -11.74 1.39
N LYS A 109 -19.76 -12.92 0.78
CA LYS A 109 -19.42 -13.09 -0.64
C LYS A 109 -20.40 -12.33 -1.52
N VAL A 110 -19.86 -11.57 -2.45
CA VAL A 110 -20.61 -10.79 -3.45
C VAL A 110 -20.18 -11.22 -4.85
N LYS A 111 -21.04 -11.03 -5.85
CA LYS A 111 -20.74 -11.35 -7.25
C LYS A 111 -20.12 -10.17 -8.00
N GLU A 112 -20.42 -8.97 -7.56
CA GLU A 112 -19.96 -7.72 -8.16
C GLU A 112 -19.79 -6.62 -7.10
N ALA A 113 -18.95 -5.65 -7.39
CA ALA A 113 -18.72 -4.47 -6.58
C ALA A 113 -18.61 -3.24 -7.47
N GLY A 114 -19.40 -2.22 -7.21
CA GLY A 114 -19.44 -0.95 -7.93
C GLY A 114 -18.44 0.08 -7.35
N PRO A 115 -18.49 1.33 -7.87
CA PRO A 115 -17.64 2.42 -7.39
C PRO A 115 -17.85 2.73 -5.91
N SER A 116 -16.80 3.26 -5.26
CA SER A 116 -16.73 3.65 -3.85
C SER A 116 -16.86 2.51 -2.85
N LEU A 117 -16.89 1.25 -3.30
CA LEU A 117 -16.98 0.10 -2.42
C LEU A 117 -15.59 -0.54 -2.21
N PRO A 118 -15.15 -0.72 -0.95
CA PRO A 118 -14.01 -1.59 -0.64
C PRO A 118 -14.44 -3.05 -0.77
N VAL A 119 -13.63 -3.85 -1.43
CA VAL A 119 -13.89 -5.28 -1.62
C VAL A 119 -12.61 -6.09 -1.50
N GLU A 120 -12.64 -7.17 -0.71
CA GLU A 120 -11.56 -8.15 -0.65
C GLU A 120 -11.63 -9.03 -1.89
N VAL A 121 -10.57 -9.02 -2.68
CA VAL A 121 -10.43 -9.76 -3.94
C VAL A 121 -9.47 -10.91 -3.75
N GLN A 122 -9.88 -12.10 -4.21
CA GLN A 122 -9.07 -13.32 -4.26
C GLN A 122 -8.71 -13.61 -5.72
N GLY A 123 -7.48 -14.11 -5.95
CA GLY A 123 -7.07 -14.57 -7.28
C GLY A 123 -5.85 -13.85 -7.85
N PHE A 124 -5.10 -13.15 -7.01
CA PHE A 124 -3.79 -12.61 -7.35
C PHE A 124 -2.74 -13.73 -7.49
N GLU A 125 -1.77 -13.54 -8.35
CA GLU A 125 -0.59 -14.43 -8.50
C GLU A 125 0.48 -14.15 -7.43
N GLY A 126 0.49 -12.95 -6.85
CA GLY A 126 1.39 -12.53 -5.77
C GLY A 126 0.73 -11.48 -4.88
N VAL A 127 1.38 -11.10 -3.79
CA VAL A 127 0.87 -10.07 -2.88
C VAL A 127 1.21 -8.68 -3.44
N PRO A 128 0.21 -7.86 -3.82
CA PRO A 128 0.46 -6.51 -4.33
C PRO A 128 0.85 -5.56 -3.19
N VAL A 129 1.42 -4.42 -3.58
CA VAL A 129 1.76 -3.33 -2.65
C VAL A 129 0.54 -2.42 -2.45
N ALA A 130 0.36 -1.89 -1.22
CA ALA A 130 -0.66 -0.88 -0.95
C ALA A 130 -0.43 0.38 -1.81
N GLY A 131 -1.51 0.98 -2.32
CA GLY A 131 -1.46 2.11 -3.24
C GLY A 131 -1.29 1.73 -4.72
N GLU A 132 -0.99 0.47 -5.06
CA GLU A 132 -0.91 0.05 -6.45
C GLU A 132 -2.26 0.15 -7.16
N GLU A 133 -2.19 0.51 -8.44
CA GLU A 133 -3.35 0.59 -9.31
C GLU A 133 -3.83 -0.81 -9.70
N PHE A 134 -5.12 -1.04 -9.51
CA PHE A 134 -5.85 -2.23 -9.95
C PHE A 134 -6.77 -1.89 -11.12
N PHE A 135 -6.75 -2.66 -12.19
CA PHE A 135 -7.66 -2.47 -13.32
C PHE A 135 -8.00 -3.77 -14.03
N VAL A 136 -9.25 -3.87 -14.45
CA VAL A 136 -9.79 -4.98 -15.22
C VAL A 136 -9.41 -4.86 -16.68
N VAL A 137 -9.07 -5.98 -17.31
CA VAL A 137 -8.73 -6.08 -18.72
C VAL A 137 -9.59 -7.14 -19.41
N ALA A 138 -9.71 -7.05 -20.74
CA ALA A 138 -10.61 -7.87 -21.52
C ALA A 138 -10.24 -9.37 -21.49
N ASP A 139 -8.95 -9.71 -21.50
CA ASP A 139 -8.50 -11.09 -21.54
C ASP A 139 -7.25 -11.35 -20.70
N GLU A 140 -7.03 -12.62 -20.36
CA GLU A 140 -5.92 -13.10 -19.53
C GLU A 140 -4.55 -12.88 -20.21
N LYS A 141 -4.48 -13.02 -21.54
CA LYS A 141 -3.21 -12.85 -22.27
C LYS A 141 -2.73 -11.41 -22.20
N LEU A 142 -3.68 -10.46 -22.30
CA LEU A 142 -3.38 -9.05 -22.17
C LEU A 142 -2.94 -8.73 -20.71
N ALA A 143 -3.62 -9.29 -19.71
CA ALA A 143 -3.25 -9.15 -18.30
C ALA A 143 -1.79 -9.58 -18.06
N ARG A 144 -1.43 -10.79 -18.49
CA ARG A 144 -0.07 -11.33 -18.33
C ARG A 144 0.97 -10.47 -19.05
N ARG A 145 0.73 -10.08 -20.29
CA ARG A 145 1.68 -9.22 -21.04
C ARG A 145 1.97 -7.91 -20.34
N ILE A 146 0.95 -7.27 -19.78
CA ILE A 146 1.10 -6.01 -19.03
C ILE A 146 1.89 -6.26 -17.74
N ALA A 147 1.52 -7.30 -16.98
CA ALA A 147 2.19 -7.67 -15.73
C ALA A 147 3.66 -8.02 -15.97
N ASP A 148 3.98 -8.86 -16.95
CA ASP A 148 5.35 -9.23 -17.33
C ASP A 148 6.19 -8.01 -17.70
N SER A 149 5.62 -7.08 -18.50
CA SER A 149 6.31 -5.83 -18.86
C SER A 149 6.60 -4.95 -17.64
N ARG A 150 5.65 -4.86 -16.71
CA ARG A 150 5.83 -4.10 -15.45
C ARG A 150 6.86 -4.78 -14.53
N ALA A 151 6.78 -6.11 -14.40
CA ALA A 151 7.74 -6.89 -13.63
C ALA A 151 9.17 -6.76 -14.17
N ALA A 152 9.34 -6.78 -15.51
CA ALA A 152 10.65 -6.57 -16.13
C ALA A 152 11.23 -5.19 -15.84
N LYS A 153 10.41 -4.13 -15.97
CA LYS A 153 10.82 -2.76 -15.64
C LYS A 153 11.15 -2.59 -14.15
N GLN A 154 10.40 -3.24 -13.26
CA GLN A 154 10.67 -3.18 -11.84
C GLN A 154 12.03 -3.82 -11.52
N ARG A 155 12.30 -5.03 -12.04
CA ARG A 155 13.59 -5.71 -11.86
C ARG A 155 14.77 -4.88 -12.40
N GLU A 156 14.60 -4.22 -13.54
CA GLU A 156 15.62 -3.35 -14.11
C GLU A 156 15.92 -2.16 -13.18
N ARG A 157 14.89 -1.55 -12.60
CA ARG A 157 15.03 -0.46 -11.61
C ARG A 157 15.71 -0.93 -10.34
N ASP A 158 15.31 -2.10 -9.83
CA ASP A 158 15.88 -2.67 -8.60
C ASP A 158 17.37 -2.98 -8.79
N LEU A 159 17.75 -3.62 -9.91
CA LEU A 159 19.15 -3.88 -10.26
C LEU A 159 19.96 -2.59 -10.44
N ALA A 160 19.37 -1.57 -11.06
CA ALA A 160 20.03 -0.26 -11.22
C ALA A 160 20.23 0.45 -9.88
N SER A 161 19.28 0.34 -8.95
CA SER A 161 19.39 0.91 -7.61
C SER A 161 20.43 0.18 -6.75
N GLU A 162 20.44 -1.15 -6.78
CA GLU A 162 21.45 -1.97 -6.08
C GLU A 162 22.87 -1.66 -6.58
N SER A 163 23.06 -1.52 -7.89
CA SER A 163 24.36 -1.18 -8.46
C SER A 163 24.88 0.18 -8.01
N ARG A 164 24.01 1.19 -7.87
CA ARG A 164 24.37 2.52 -7.37
C ARG A 164 24.73 2.49 -5.89
N VAL A 165 23.91 1.83 -5.07
CA VAL A 165 24.16 1.69 -3.62
C VAL A 165 25.48 0.96 -3.37
N THR A 166 25.79 -0.09 -4.14
CA THR A 166 27.06 -0.83 -4.03
C THR A 166 28.26 0.06 -4.31
N LEU A 167 28.20 0.94 -5.30
CA LEU A 167 29.28 1.86 -5.68
C LEU A 167 29.50 2.94 -4.63
N GLU A 168 28.42 3.55 -4.12
CA GLU A 168 28.48 4.52 -3.03
C GLU A 168 28.97 3.89 -1.73
N THR A 169 28.49 2.69 -1.39
CA THR A 169 28.94 1.94 -0.21
C THR A 169 30.40 1.57 -0.32
N PHE A 170 30.87 1.15 -1.49
CA PHE A 170 32.28 0.80 -1.73
C PHE A 170 33.20 2.02 -1.63
N LEU A 171 32.74 3.19 -2.11
CA LEU A 171 33.49 4.44 -1.98
C LEU A 171 33.51 4.97 -0.54
N SER A 172 32.41 4.85 0.18
CA SER A 172 32.31 5.25 1.59
C SER A 172 33.09 4.33 2.54
N GLN A 173 33.13 3.03 2.28
CA GLN A 173 33.94 2.07 3.04
C GLN A 173 35.45 2.32 2.89
N ARG A 174 35.90 2.81 1.74
CA ARG A 174 37.31 3.21 1.56
C ARG A 174 37.68 4.53 2.25
N ALA A 175 36.68 5.36 2.56
CA ALA A 175 36.88 6.66 3.21
C ALA A 175 36.79 6.61 4.74
N SER A 176 36.21 5.55 5.32
CA SER A 176 36.08 5.40 6.77
C SER A 176 36.78 4.14 7.25
N ASP A 177 37.89 4.32 7.99
CA ASP A 177 38.64 3.25 8.73
C ASP A 177 37.84 2.75 9.97
N GLN A 178 36.54 2.99 10.04
CA GLN A 178 35.71 2.51 11.17
C GLN A 178 34.97 1.23 10.79
N GLU A 179 35.20 0.17 11.52
CA GLU A 179 34.43 -1.09 11.46
C GLU A 179 32.98 -0.83 11.88
N THR A 180 32.09 -0.63 10.89
CA THR A 180 30.64 -0.54 11.13
C THR A 180 30.09 -1.95 11.26
N LEU A 181 29.48 -2.29 12.39
CA LEU A 181 28.80 -3.57 12.58
C LEU A 181 27.48 -3.55 11.80
N THR A 182 27.25 -4.56 10.97
CA THR A 182 25.99 -4.72 10.23
C THR A 182 25.15 -5.81 10.90
N LEU A 183 23.92 -5.46 11.31
CA LEU A 183 22.94 -6.41 11.81
C LEU A 183 21.96 -6.74 10.66
N ASN A 184 22.04 -7.97 10.16
CA ASN A 184 21.13 -8.46 9.15
C ASN A 184 19.84 -8.98 9.79
N LEU A 185 18.68 -8.58 9.24
CA LEU A 185 17.37 -8.89 9.76
C LEU A 185 16.49 -9.53 8.69
N VAL A 186 15.70 -10.51 9.09
CA VAL A 186 14.55 -11.03 8.32
C VAL A 186 13.29 -10.57 9.02
N VAL A 187 12.42 -9.87 8.30
CA VAL A 187 11.19 -9.28 8.85
C VAL A 187 9.97 -9.96 8.26
N LYS A 188 9.05 -10.39 9.11
CA LYS A 188 7.74 -10.94 8.71
C LYS A 188 6.63 -10.15 9.38
N ALA A 189 5.60 -9.83 8.62
CA ALA A 189 4.41 -9.15 9.09
C ALA A 189 3.14 -9.85 8.59
N ASP A 190 2.01 -9.55 9.17
CA ASP A 190 0.71 -10.08 8.76
C ASP A 190 0.20 -9.44 7.46
N VAL A 191 0.48 -8.14 7.29
CA VAL A 191 0.08 -7.34 6.12
C VAL A 191 1.26 -6.58 5.54
N GLN A 192 1.16 -6.24 4.26
CA GLN A 192 2.23 -5.56 3.52
C GLN A 192 2.55 -4.17 4.09
N GLY A 193 1.53 -3.38 4.46
CA GLY A 193 1.72 -2.05 5.03
C GLY A 193 2.47 -2.05 6.38
N SER A 194 2.24 -3.06 7.23
CA SER A 194 3.00 -3.25 8.48
C SER A 194 4.47 -3.57 8.21
N LEU A 195 4.74 -4.40 7.19
CA LEU A 195 6.11 -4.73 6.78
C LEU A 195 6.89 -3.49 6.34
N GLU A 196 6.28 -2.65 5.51
CA GLU A 196 6.88 -1.41 5.02
C GLU A 196 7.17 -0.44 6.16
N ALA A 197 6.18 -0.22 7.06
CA ALA A 197 6.34 0.67 8.21
C ALA A 197 7.46 0.21 9.15
N ILE A 198 7.56 -1.11 9.43
CA ILE A 198 8.61 -1.69 10.27
C ILE A 198 9.96 -1.52 9.60
N THR A 199 10.06 -1.81 8.31
CA THR A 199 11.32 -1.69 7.54
C THR A 199 11.81 -0.24 7.52
N GLU A 200 10.92 0.73 7.31
CA GLU A 200 11.25 2.15 7.36
C GLU A 200 11.71 2.59 8.75
N ALA A 201 11.00 2.14 9.79
CA ALA A 201 11.36 2.44 11.18
C ALA A 201 12.74 1.86 11.56
N LEU A 202 13.04 0.62 11.15
CA LEU A 202 14.34 -0.02 11.35
C LEU A 202 15.46 0.73 10.63
N ASN A 203 15.25 1.12 9.39
CA ASN A 203 16.24 1.89 8.63
C ASN A 203 16.58 3.23 9.30
N LYS A 204 15.58 3.90 9.89
CA LYS A 204 15.77 5.15 10.65
C LYS A 204 16.53 4.96 11.97
N GLN A 205 16.58 3.74 12.52
CA GLN A 205 17.31 3.43 13.74
C GLN A 205 18.80 3.11 13.49
N SER A 206 19.22 3.02 12.23
CA SER A 206 20.64 2.83 11.90
C SER A 206 21.48 3.98 12.43
N THR A 207 22.64 3.64 13.01
CA THR A 207 23.62 4.60 13.55
C THR A 207 24.97 4.43 12.85
N ASP A 208 25.89 5.38 13.03
CA ASP A 208 27.24 5.29 12.46
C ASP A 208 28.03 4.05 12.91
N LYS A 209 27.68 3.48 14.07
CA LYS A 209 28.35 2.30 14.64
C LYS A 209 27.67 0.98 14.26
N VAL A 210 26.34 1.00 14.10
CA VAL A 210 25.55 -0.21 13.81
C VAL A 210 24.58 0.10 12.68
N ARG A 211 24.74 -0.59 11.56
CA ARG A 211 23.84 -0.51 10.42
C ARG A 211 22.84 -1.66 10.46
N LEU A 212 21.55 -1.33 10.46
CA LEU A 212 20.47 -2.30 10.32
C LEU A 212 20.23 -2.55 8.82
N ASN A 213 20.23 -3.82 8.43
CA ASN A 213 20.01 -4.23 7.05
C ASN A 213 18.90 -5.28 7.00
N VAL A 214 17.77 -4.94 6.39
CA VAL A 214 16.67 -5.90 6.17
C VAL A 214 16.99 -6.70 4.92
N VAL A 215 17.54 -7.92 5.09
CA VAL A 215 17.93 -8.83 4.00
C VAL A 215 16.70 -9.37 3.29
N HIS A 216 15.64 -9.68 4.05
CA HIS A 216 14.40 -10.18 3.49
C HIS A 216 13.19 -9.70 4.29
N GLY A 217 12.17 -9.22 3.58
CA GLY A 217 10.87 -8.86 4.12
C GLY A 217 9.76 -9.64 3.42
N GLY A 218 8.77 -10.10 4.17
CA GLY A 218 7.64 -10.81 3.57
C GLY A 218 6.39 -10.84 4.45
N THR A 219 5.25 -11.06 3.83
CA THR A 219 3.98 -11.20 4.54
C THR A 219 3.67 -12.66 4.87
N GLY A 220 2.99 -12.90 5.99
CA GLY A 220 2.57 -14.20 6.44
C GLY A 220 3.44 -14.81 7.54
N ALA A 221 3.32 -16.13 7.75
CA ALA A 221 4.05 -16.84 8.80
C ALA A 221 5.53 -17.01 8.48
N ILE A 222 6.34 -17.14 9.52
CA ILE A 222 7.75 -17.52 9.41
C ILE A 222 7.83 -18.95 8.84
N THR A 223 8.69 -19.14 7.83
CA THR A 223 8.92 -20.42 7.16
C THR A 223 10.31 -20.95 7.48
N GLU A 224 10.57 -22.22 7.18
CA GLU A 224 11.88 -22.84 7.33
C GLU A 224 12.96 -22.11 6.49
N SER A 225 12.58 -21.65 5.30
CA SER A 225 13.48 -20.87 4.44
C SER A 225 13.89 -19.52 5.07
N ASP A 226 12.98 -18.89 5.83
CA ASP A 226 13.30 -17.65 6.53
C ASP A 226 14.31 -17.88 7.65
N ILE A 227 14.21 -19.01 8.35
CA ILE A 227 15.13 -19.40 9.42
C ILE A 227 16.52 -19.72 8.83
N LEU A 228 16.56 -20.45 7.71
CA LEU A 228 17.81 -20.74 7.00
C LEU A 228 18.49 -19.47 6.47
N LEU A 229 17.72 -18.47 6.08
CA LEU A 229 18.27 -17.19 5.61
C LEU A 229 18.81 -16.34 6.77
N ALA A 230 18.26 -16.51 7.96
CA ALA A 230 18.67 -15.76 9.16
C ALA A 230 19.86 -16.39 9.92
N SER A 231 20.20 -17.65 9.63
CA SER A 231 21.32 -18.38 10.25
C SER A 231 22.63 -18.15 9.51
#